data_28b6104df5f89f895425440a0242e1ba
#
_entry.id   28b6104df5f89f895425440a0242e1ba
#
_cell.length_a   1.000
_cell.length_b   1.000
_cell.length_c   1.000
_cell.angle_alpha   90.00
_cell.angle_beta   90.00
_cell.angle_gamma   90.00
#
_symmetry.space_group_name_H-M   'P 1'
#
loop_
_entity.id
_entity.type
_entity.pdbx_description
1 polymer ?
#
loop_
_entity_poly.entity_id
_entity_poly.type
_entity_poly.pdbx_seq_one_letter_code
_entity_poly.pdbx_strand_id
1 'polypeptide(L)'
;MMRIELNKDGANSLEKRYFKNKSFSHVTGNQIKLLPFKTNPSGDTFNEDFKSFQGVIGELFRIFSNKTQIELSKNNGSFKIDLKEAILKNAIAKVDTENVEELKNMLTKLFFDEEHGLIKFNIKTLSYMNFINSNNAIKEISKFIFDIFLTDDFNQNNFNEDTSNENLLHQLIIQCLPELADTSSKSKVSIYYNLFPEIKVQFMEDFVFLTNNHSFLLKHAEDLFKYYYFHYLSQLILRFNDFGTVTGKIKPIYYTMDWETLSETRLSSHTVGWKQLNKYSESIFAHVNTLELLNYIYVDGKSIEDYQNIGIIFNSFNSDEKDKFQDCVNELIAFYTENISVFDTGKNWEDCERLLELDLVNKNFEVKILEDIYTLWFKMKYQFENSSRSKPYSDYSKWYSQFGKVNYTKNRGRLGNTTVLTQETLLFLTRICIGAEDKIRLKTLWDKFKDRGIVFDETTKLEITKLFEKINLIEKKSDSGDAQYVKSTI
;
A
#
# COMPACT_ATOMS: atom_id res chain seq x y z
N MET A 1 -25.47 -28.47 -7.45
CA MET A 1 -25.77 -27.81 -6.16
C MET A 1 -24.47 -27.51 -5.48
N MET A 2 -24.19 -26.24 -5.26
CA MET A 2 -22.94 -25.84 -4.60
C MET A 2 -22.97 -26.23 -3.12
N ARG A 3 -21.85 -26.68 -2.59
CA ARG A 3 -21.71 -27.00 -1.18
C ARG A 3 -21.40 -25.72 -0.42
N ILE A 4 -22.33 -25.29 0.43
CA ILE A 4 -22.18 -24.13 1.30
C ILE A 4 -22.10 -24.63 2.73
N GLU A 5 -21.05 -24.25 3.45
CA GLU A 5 -20.81 -24.69 4.79
C GLU A 5 -20.01 -23.67 5.63
N LEU A 6 -20.32 -23.60 6.90
CA LEU A 6 -19.54 -22.82 7.86
C LEU A 6 -18.44 -23.71 8.46
N ASN A 7 -17.18 -23.22 8.44
CA ASN A 7 -16.03 -23.95 8.97
C ASN A 7 -16.05 -23.93 10.52
N LYS A 8 -16.72 -24.92 11.10
CA LYS A 8 -16.82 -25.09 12.57
C LYS A 8 -15.83 -26.09 13.14
N ASP A 9 -15.31 -27.00 12.31
CA ASP A 9 -14.51 -28.13 12.73
C ASP A 9 -13.03 -28.01 12.32
N GLY A 10 -12.17 -28.70 13.07
CA GLY A 10 -10.74 -28.72 12.77
C GLY A 10 -9.88 -27.69 13.50
N ALA A 11 -8.58 -27.68 13.18
CA ALA A 11 -7.60 -26.81 13.84
C ALA A 11 -7.79 -25.32 13.57
N ASN A 12 -8.40 -24.99 12.43
CA ASN A 12 -8.66 -23.63 11.97
C ASN A 12 -10.15 -23.26 12.05
N SER A 13 -10.92 -23.95 12.89
CA SER A 13 -12.34 -23.67 13.06
C SER A 13 -12.59 -22.30 13.70
N LEU A 14 -13.80 -21.77 13.46
CA LEU A 14 -14.27 -20.51 14.02
C LEU A 14 -14.04 -20.42 15.54
N GLU A 15 -14.52 -21.41 16.30
CA GLU A 15 -14.39 -21.40 17.75
C GLU A 15 -12.94 -21.44 18.23
N LYS A 16 -12.10 -22.32 17.67
CA LYS A 16 -10.69 -22.45 18.09
C LYS A 16 -9.87 -21.21 17.83
N ARG A 17 -10.22 -20.43 16.80
CA ARG A 17 -9.47 -19.22 16.44
C ARG A 17 -9.91 -18.01 17.23
N TYR A 18 -11.21 -17.87 17.47
CA TYR A 18 -11.76 -16.72 18.19
C TYR A 18 -11.71 -16.86 19.72
N PHE A 19 -11.66 -18.07 20.26
CA PHE A 19 -11.53 -18.28 21.70
C PHE A 19 -10.10 -18.63 22.11
N LYS A 20 -9.50 -17.74 22.91
CA LYS A 20 -8.22 -17.97 23.59
C LYS A 20 -8.46 -17.99 25.10
N ASN A 21 -8.15 -19.11 25.75
CA ASN A 21 -8.36 -19.28 27.21
C ASN A 21 -9.79 -18.93 27.65
N LYS A 22 -10.79 -19.38 26.90
CA LYS A 22 -12.23 -19.08 27.10
C LYS A 22 -12.62 -17.61 26.95
N SER A 23 -11.75 -16.76 26.44
CA SER A 23 -12.04 -15.36 26.16
C SER A 23 -12.10 -15.13 24.65
N PHE A 24 -13.12 -14.43 24.18
CA PHE A 24 -13.27 -14.04 22.79
C PHE A 24 -12.17 -13.05 22.39
N SER A 25 -11.55 -13.28 21.26
CA SER A 25 -10.48 -12.44 20.73
C SER A 25 -10.68 -12.21 19.24
N HIS A 26 -10.75 -10.96 18.82
CA HIS A 26 -10.77 -10.62 17.40
C HIS A 26 -9.51 -11.11 16.72
N VAL A 27 -9.69 -11.64 15.52
CA VAL A 27 -8.64 -12.26 14.72
C VAL A 27 -8.67 -11.67 13.32
N THR A 28 -7.50 -11.45 12.74
CA THR A 28 -7.35 -10.99 11.36
C THR A 28 -6.21 -11.74 10.68
N GLY A 29 -6.37 -12.04 9.39
CA GLY A 29 -5.34 -12.66 8.57
C GLY A 29 -5.13 -14.16 8.78
N ASN A 30 -6.16 -14.89 9.29
CA ASN A 30 -6.14 -16.35 9.33
C ASN A 30 -6.83 -16.96 8.10
N GLN A 31 -7.99 -16.43 7.72
CA GLN A 31 -8.72 -16.87 6.53
C GLN A 31 -8.28 -16.06 5.31
N ILE A 32 -8.19 -14.74 5.47
CA ILE A 32 -7.75 -13.85 4.42
C ILE A 32 -6.88 -12.71 4.97
N LYS A 33 -5.74 -12.48 4.37
CA LYS A 33 -4.85 -11.37 4.74
C LYS A 33 -4.85 -10.30 3.65
N LEU A 34 -5.49 -9.17 3.93
CA LEU A 34 -5.72 -8.08 2.97
C LEU A 34 -4.81 -6.87 3.18
N LEU A 35 -4.33 -6.63 4.40
CA LEU A 35 -3.59 -5.42 4.78
C LEU A 35 -2.39 -5.72 5.68
N PRO A 36 -1.30 -4.96 5.55
CA PRO A 36 -0.10 -5.11 6.39
C PRO A 36 -0.21 -4.35 7.73
N PHE A 37 -1.42 -3.91 8.12
CA PHE A 37 -1.61 -3.02 9.25
C PHE A 37 -1.63 -3.77 10.58
N LYS A 38 -1.23 -3.05 11.65
CA LYS A 38 -1.22 -3.55 13.03
C LYS A 38 -1.95 -2.58 13.95
N THR A 39 -2.49 -3.09 15.05
CA THR A 39 -3.24 -2.33 16.05
C THR A 39 -2.35 -1.58 17.04
N ASN A 40 -1.05 -1.83 17.01
CA ASN A 40 -0.05 -1.20 17.89
C ASN A 40 1.22 -0.81 17.10
N PRO A 41 1.11 0.16 16.17
CA PRO A 41 2.28 0.63 15.42
C PRO A 41 3.27 1.34 16.35
N SER A 42 4.54 1.28 16.01
CA SER A 42 5.55 2.13 16.67
C SER A 42 5.42 3.58 16.18
N GLY A 43 5.78 4.56 17.02
CA GLY A 43 5.75 5.98 16.64
C GLY A 43 6.66 6.28 15.45
N ASP A 44 7.82 5.62 15.38
CA ASP A 44 8.80 5.80 14.31
C ASP A 44 8.28 5.40 12.93
N THR A 45 7.41 4.38 12.85
CA THR A 45 6.77 3.96 11.60
C THR A 45 6.09 5.10 10.87
N PHE A 46 5.37 5.95 11.58
CA PHE A 46 4.61 7.03 10.97
C PHE A 46 5.45 8.28 10.65
N ASN A 47 6.58 8.45 11.32
CA ASN A 47 7.43 9.62 11.15
C ASN A 47 8.51 9.38 10.08
N GLU A 48 9.34 8.37 10.26
CA GLU A 48 10.53 8.14 9.43
C GLU A 48 10.23 7.18 8.26
N ASP A 49 9.65 6.01 8.54
CA ASP A 49 9.44 4.97 7.53
C ASP A 49 8.47 5.41 6.43
N PHE A 50 7.45 6.19 6.79
CA PHE A 50 6.46 6.67 5.82
C PHE A 50 6.98 7.84 4.98
N LYS A 51 7.87 8.65 5.52
CA LYS A 51 8.44 9.80 4.80
C LYS A 51 9.46 9.34 3.76
N SER A 52 10.46 8.58 4.16
CA SER A 52 11.55 8.19 3.26
C SER A 52 11.22 6.95 2.42
N PHE A 53 10.47 5.98 2.96
CA PHE A 53 10.16 4.69 2.32
C PHE A 53 11.39 3.87 1.90
N GLN A 54 12.58 4.32 2.23
CA GLN A 54 13.85 3.69 1.84
C GLN A 54 14.02 2.29 2.44
N GLY A 55 13.60 2.10 3.69
CA GLY A 55 13.64 0.80 4.34
C GLY A 55 12.79 -0.24 3.62
N VAL A 56 11.63 0.17 3.08
CA VAL A 56 10.75 -0.69 2.26
C VAL A 56 11.44 -1.06 0.96
N ILE A 57 12.09 -0.09 0.29
CA ILE A 57 12.86 -0.37 -0.94
C ILE A 57 14.00 -1.34 -0.66
N GLY A 58 14.78 -1.11 0.40
CA GLY A 58 15.87 -2.00 0.78
C GLY A 58 15.41 -3.44 1.01
N GLU A 59 14.31 -3.61 1.75
CA GLU A 59 13.74 -4.93 2.00
C GLU A 59 13.19 -5.58 0.74
N LEU A 60 12.53 -4.84 -0.16
CA LEU A 60 12.07 -5.36 -1.45
C LEU A 60 13.24 -5.86 -2.31
N PHE A 61 14.33 -5.09 -2.42
CA PHE A 61 15.50 -5.53 -3.19
C PHE A 61 16.23 -6.71 -2.54
N ARG A 62 16.19 -6.85 -1.21
CA ARG A 62 16.65 -8.09 -0.53
C ARG A 62 15.74 -9.28 -0.88
N ILE A 63 14.42 -9.11 -0.87
CA ILE A 63 13.48 -10.16 -1.29
C ILE A 63 13.74 -10.59 -2.74
N PHE A 64 13.93 -9.66 -3.69
CA PHE A 64 14.27 -9.96 -5.08
C PHE A 64 15.56 -10.78 -5.21
N SER A 65 16.56 -10.43 -4.40
CA SER A 65 17.86 -11.10 -4.41
C SER A 65 17.89 -12.40 -3.60
N ASN A 66 16.78 -12.83 -3.02
CA ASN A 66 16.71 -13.95 -2.06
C ASN A 66 17.69 -13.77 -0.87
N LYS A 67 17.87 -12.52 -0.44
CA LYS A 67 18.75 -12.15 0.67
C LYS A 67 17.94 -11.62 1.85
N THR A 68 18.54 -11.69 3.01
CA THR A 68 18.04 -11.07 4.23
C THR A 68 19.15 -10.25 4.86
N GLN A 69 18.81 -9.47 5.86
CA GLN A 69 19.80 -8.74 6.63
C GLN A 69 20.77 -9.71 7.33
N ILE A 70 22.01 -9.26 7.50
CA ILE A 70 23.00 -10.03 8.27
C ILE A 70 22.51 -10.08 9.71
N GLU A 71 22.29 -11.32 10.20
CA GLU A 71 22.11 -11.56 11.64
C GLU A 71 23.48 -11.45 12.33
N LEU A 72 23.67 -10.37 13.05
CA LEU A 72 24.86 -10.21 13.86
C LEU A 72 24.77 -11.04 15.13
N SER A 73 25.84 -11.75 15.45
CA SER A 73 25.97 -12.50 16.69
C SER A 73 25.79 -11.57 17.90
N LYS A 74 24.99 -12.02 18.87
CA LYS A 74 24.70 -11.31 20.13
C LYS A 74 25.96 -11.18 20.97
N ASN A 75 26.58 -10.00 20.97
CA ASN A 75 27.47 -9.59 22.04
C ASN A 75 26.99 -8.25 22.60
N ASN A 76 26.52 -8.30 23.85
CA ASN A 76 26.18 -7.15 24.68
C ASN A 76 25.13 -6.14 24.20
N GLY A 77 23.94 -6.60 23.81
CA GLY A 77 22.72 -5.77 23.98
C GLY A 77 22.47 -4.64 22.99
N SER A 78 23.37 -4.28 22.10
CA SER A 78 23.10 -3.32 21.02
C SER A 78 23.76 -3.77 19.72
N PHE A 79 22.91 -4.02 18.69
CA PHE A 79 23.34 -4.46 17.38
C PHE A 79 23.23 -3.30 16.40
N LYS A 80 24.36 -2.67 16.11
CA LYS A 80 24.51 -1.86 14.92
C LYS A 80 25.82 -2.26 14.26
N ILE A 81 25.77 -3.04 13.15
CA ILE A 81 26.84 -2.81 12.17
C ILE A 81 26.56 -1.41 11.65
N ASP A 82 27.45 -0.52 11.90
CA ASP A 82 27.51 0.68 11.12
C ASP A 82 27.93 0.25 9.70
N LEU A 83 26.97 0.20 8.77
CA LEU A 83 27.21 -0.16 7.38
C LEU A 83 28.35 0.69 6.80
N LYS A 84 28.40 1.97 7.16
CA LYS A 84 29.46 2.90 6.81
C LYS A 84 30.81 2.44 7.31
N GLU A 85 30.92 2.11 8.61
CA GLU A 85 32.16 1.61 9.20
C GLU A 85 32.62 0.29 8.56
N ALA A 86 31.69 -0.63 8.26
CA ALA A 86 32.01 -1.90 7.60
C ALA A 86 32.56 -1.67 6.18
N ILE A 87 31.92 -0.83 5.37
CA ILE A 87 32.36 -0.51 4.00
C ILE A 87 33.71 0.22 4.05
N LEU A 88 33.88 1.21 4.90
CA LEU A 88 35.12 1.98 4.99
C LEU A 88 36.29 1.08 5.44
N LYS A 89 36.08 0.21 6.42
CA LYS A 89 37.10 -0.77 6.85
C LYS A 89 37.51 -1.70 5.70
N ASN A 90 36.54 -2.23 4.96
CA ASN A 90 36.82 -3.09 3.81
C ASN A 90 37.56 -2.32 2.67
N ALA A 91 37.19 -1.06 2.44
CA ALA A 91 37.84 -0.24 1.42
C ALA A 91 39.29 0.09 1.77
N ILE A 92 39.55 0.48 3.01
CA ILE A 92 40.92 0.76 3.50
C ILE A 92 41.78 -0.49 3.37
N ALA A 93 41.26 -1.68 3.68
CA ALA A 93 42.02 -2.93 3.59
C ALA A 93 42.40 -3.32 2.13
N LYS A 94 41.75 -2.73 1.13
CA LYS A 94 41.99 -3.00 -0.30
C LYS A 94 42.86 -1.96 -1.00
N VAL A 95 43.07 -0.82 -0.36
CA VAL A 95 43.84 0.28 -0.95
C VAL A 95 45.16 0.47 -0.13
N ASP A 96 46.25 0.34 -0.83
CA ASP A 96 47.56 0.64 -0.24
C ASP A 96 47.77 2.17 -0.22
N THR A 97 47.66 2.78 0.97
CA THR A 97 47.76 4.22 1.15
C THR A 97 48.37 4.56 2.51
N GLU A 98 49.24 5.54 2.55
CA GLU A 98 49.79 6.12 3.80
C GLU A 98 48.76 7.09 4.44
N ASN A 99 47.79 7.62 3.64
CA ASN A 99 46.81 8.63 4.07
C ASN A 99 45.44 8.03 4.34
N VAL A 100 45.35 7.08 5.26
CA VAL A 100 44.12 6.35 5.60
C VAL A 100 42.95 7.26 5.98
N GLU A 101 43.20 8.28 6.80
CA GLU A 101 42.16 9.23 7.27
C GLU A 101 41.63 10.11 6.13
N GLU A 102 42.49 10.54 5.20
CA GLU A 102 42.08 11.32 4.04
C GLU A 102 41.20 10.47 3.09
N LEU A 103 41.57 9.21 2.83
CA LEU A 103 40.78 8.25 2.06
C LEU A 103 39.42 8.03 2.74
N LYS A 104 39.37 7.79 4.03
CA LYS A 104 38.13 7.60 4.79
C LYS A 104 37.21 8.82 4.68
N ASN A 105 37.75 10.02 4.82
CA ASN A 105 37.00 11.27 4.70
C ASN A 105 36.45 11.47 3.26
N MET A 106 37.27 11.19 2.26
CA MET A 106 36.89 11.29 0.85
C MET A 106 35.74 10.33 0.54
N LEU A 107 35.88 9.04 0.88
CA LEU A 107 34.85 8.02 0.64
C LEU A 107 33.57 8.36 1.42
N THR A 108 33.68 8.86 2.63
CA THR A 108 32.51 9.31 3.43
C THR A 108 31.75 10.40 2.71
N LYS A 109 32.44 11.45 2.22
CA LYS A 109 31.80 12.58 1.54
C LYS A 109 31.21 12.19 0.17
N LEU A 110 31.76 11.22 -0.51
CA LEU A 110 31.32 10.82 -1.85
C LEU A 110 30.16 9.82 -1.82
N PHE A 111 30.12 8.93 -0.82
CA PHE A 111 29.21 7.78 -0.85
C PHE A 111 28.22 7.71 0.31
N PHE A 112 28.34 8.61 1.27
CA PHE A 112 27.43 8.61 2.42
C PHE A 112 26.81 9.98 2.64
N ASP A 113 25.48 9.96 2.69
CA ASP A 113 24.66 11.08 3.11
C ASP A 113 24.40 11.00 4.63
N GLU A 114 24.35 12.14 5.33
CA GLU A 114 24.13 12.16 6.77
C GLU A 114 22.72 11.69 7.15
N GLU A 115 21.72 11.98 6.31
CA GLU A 115 20.32 11.66 6.54
C GLU A 115 19.97 10.28 6.04
N HIS A 116 20.52 9.85 4.90
CA HIS A 116 20.07 8.66 4.16
C HIS A 116 21.07 7.49 4.16
N GLY A 117 22.28 7.69 4.68
CA GLY A 117 23.32 6.66 4.69
C GLY A 117 24.01 6.46 3.32
N LEU A 118 24.17 5.21 2.86
CA LEU A 118 24.80 4.93 1.57
C LEU A 118 23.96 5.50 0.41
N ILE A 119 24.59 6.28 -0.49
CA ILE A 119 23.92 6.86 -1.66
C ILE A 119 23.55 5.79 -2.71
N LYS A 120 22.52 6.08 -3.50
CA LYS A 120 21.99 5.20 -4.56
C LYS A 120 22.75 5.43 -5.87
N PHE A 121 23.82 4.71 -6.11
CA PHE A 121 24.58 4.84 -7.35
C PHE A 121 24.59 3.57 -8.22
N ASN A 122 24.19 2.43 -7.65
CA ASN A 122 24.07 1.15 -8.34
C ASN A 122 22.90 0.35 -7.76
N ILE A 123 22.27 -0.53 -8.54
CA ILE A 123 21.13 -1.35 -8.11
C ILE A 123 21.49 -2.19 -6.86
N LYS A 124 22.71 -2.71 -6.78
CA LYS A 124 23.18 -3.46 -5.62
C LYS A 124 23.10 -2.66 -4.32
N THR A 125 23.30 -1.33 -4.39
CA THR A 125 23.22 -0.47 -3.20
C THR A 125 21.81 -0.35 -2.65
N LEU A 126 20.77 -0.59 -3.46
CA LEU A 126 19.38 -0.55 -2.99
C LEU A 126 19.11 -1.59 -1.91
N SER A 127 19.71 -2.78 -1.97
CA SER A 127 19.57 -3.81 -0.93
C SER A 127 20.16 -3.41 0.42
N TYR A 128 20.96 -2.34 0.48
CA TYR A 128 21.58 -1.84 1.71
C TYR A 128 20.90 -0.61 2.28
N MET A 129 19.81 -0.13 1.66
CA MET A 129 19.08 1.02 2.17
C MET A 129 18.40 0.70 3.49
N ASN A 130 18.56 1.60 4.47
CA ASN A 130 18.10 1.43 5.85
C ASN A 130 18.40 0.04 6.44
N PHE A 131 19.59 -0.45 6.16
CA PHE A 131 20.07 -1.77 6.55
C PHE A 131 19.96 -2.03 8.07
N ILE A 132 20.09 -0.98 8.89
CA ILE A 132 20.19 -1.10 10.34
C ILE A 132 18.82 -1.04 11.05
N ASN A 133 17.81 -0.43 10.43
CA ASN A 133 16.54 -0.09 11.08
C ASN A 133 15.33 -0.88 10.55
N SER A 134 15.52 -2.10 10.03
CA SER A 134 14.36 -2.88 9.60
C SER A 134 13.49 -3.25 10.80
N ASN A 135 12.48 -2.46 11.04
CA ASN A 135 11.44 -2.81 11.99
C ASN A 135 10.46 -3.82 11.34
N ASN A 136 9.62 -4.44 12.17
CA ASN A 136 8.61 -5.38 11.67
C ASN A 136 7.61 -4.74 10.73
N ALA A 137 7.41 -3.43 10.79
CA ALA A 137 6.50 -2.69 9.91
C ALA A 137 7.03 -2.65 8.47
N ILE A 138 8.31 -2.32 8.29
CA ILE A 138 8.99 -2.33 6.99
C ILE A 138 8.88 -3.71 6.33
N LYS A 139 9.14 -4.78 7.08
CA LYS A 139 9.04 -6.15 6.57
C LYS A 139 7.62 -6.51 6.13
N GLU A 140 6.62 -6.13 6.91
CA GLU A 140 5.21 -6.39 6.57
C GLU A 140 4.77 -5.60 5.34
N ILE A 141 5.12 -4.31 5.24
CA ILE A 141 4.80 -3.48 4.07
C ILE A 141 5.51 -4.00 2.83
N SER A 142 6.80 -4.35 2.94
CA SER A 142 7.57 -4.89 1.81
C SER A 142 7.03 -6.22 1.34
N LYS A 143 6.67 -7.12 2.26
CA LYS A 143 6.03 -8.40 1.93
C LYS A 143 4.67 -8.19 1.26
N PHE A 144 3.87 -7.24 1.75
CA PHE A 144 2.61 -6.86 1.14
C PHE A 144 2.80 -6.36 -0.30
N ILE A 145 3.71 -5.42 -0.51
CA ILE A 145 4.02 -4.87 -1.84
C ILE A 145 4.48 -5.98 -2.79
N PHE A 146 5.36 -6.88 -2.30
CA PHE A 146 5.84 -8.00 -3.09
C PHE A 146 4.69 -8.93 -3.50
N ASP A 147 3.85 -9.35 -2.55
CA ASP A 147 2.76 -10.29 -2.82
C ASP A 147 1.68 -9.70 -3.74
N ILE A 148 1.39 -8.40 -3.59
CA ILE A 148 0.34 -7.72 -4.37
C ILE A 148 0.80 -7.40 -5.79
N PHE A 149 1.99 -6.85 -5.96
CA PHE A 149 2.39 -6.25 -7.23
C PHE A 149 3.37 -7.09 -8.04
N LEU A 150 4.16 -7.93 -7.39
CA LEU A 150 5.25 -8.63 -8.02
C LEU A 150 4.90 -10.10 -8.27
N THR A 151 5.64 -10.74 -9.12
CA THR A 151 5.51 -12.16 -9.41
C THR A 151 6.83 -12.85 -9.11
N ASP A 152 6.78 -14.16 -8.84
CA ASP A 152 7.99 -14.98 -8.63
C ASP A 152 8.91 -15.00 -9.87
N ASP A 153 8.36 -14.69 -11.06
CA ASP A 153 9.10 -14.57 -12.30
C ASP A 153 9.98 -13.31 -12.34
N PHE A 154 9.66 -12.30 -11.53
CA PHE A 154 10.48 -11.12 -11.37
C PHE A 154 11.58 -11.41 -10.36
N ASN A 155 12.75 -11.77 -10.84
CA ASN A 155 13.86 -12.24 -10.04
C ASN A 155 15.13 -11.41 -10.24
N GLN A 156 16.19 -11.78 -9.51
CA GLN A 156 17.49 -11.13 -9.53
C GLN A 156 18.10 -10.98 -10.94
N ASN A 157 17.76 -11.86 -11.90
CA ASN A 157 18.32 -11.79 -13.26
C ASN A 157 17.88 -10.52 -14.01
N ASN A 158 16.74 -9.91 -13.61
CA ASN A 158 16.29 -8.65 -14.17
C ASN A 158 17.17 -7.46 -13.72
N PHE A 159 18.01 -7.66 -12.69
CA PHE A 159 18.89 -6.66 -12.11
C PHE A 159 20.38 -7.01 -12.22
N ASN A 160 20.74 -8.03 -13.00
CA ASN A 160 22.15 -8.38 -13.23
C ASN A 160 22.82 -7.29 -14.06
N GLU A 161 23.41 -6.33 -13.38
CA GLU A 161 24.29 -5.35 -13.99
C GLU A 161 25.69 -5.89 -14.13
N ASP A 162 26.22 -5.72 -15.32
CA ASP A 162 27.66 -5.76 -15.54
C ASP A 162 28.28 -4.51 -14.90
N THR A 163 28.91 -4.69 -13.75
CA THR A 163 29.59 -3.61 -13.03
C THR A 163 30.90 -3.18 -13.68
N SER A 164 31.31 -3.83 -14.80
CA SER A 164 32.55 -3.50 -15.53
C SER A 164 32.55 -2.08 -16.10
N ASN A 165 31.37 -1.51 -16.36
CA ASN A 165 31.21 -0.16 -16.90
C ASN A 165 31.17 0.93 -15.81
N GLU A 166 31.19 0.56 -14.53
CA GLU A 166 31.23 1.51 -13.42
C GLU A 166 32.62 2.14 -13.27
N ASN A 167 32.67 3.36 -12.73
CA ASN A 167 33.96 3.98 -12.39
C ASN A 167 34.66 3.20 -11.24
N LEU A 168 35.98 3.35 -11.14
CA LEU A 168 36.79 2.59 -10.19
C LEU A 168 36.35 2.77 -8.71
N LEU A 169 35.88 3.96 -8.33
CA LEU A 169 35.41 4.21 -6.97
C LEU A 169 34.09 3.51 -6.69
N HIS A 170 33.17 3.49 -7.65
CA HIS A 170 31.93 2.72 -7.56
C HIS A 170 32.22 1.23 -7.44
N GLN A 171 33.10 0.70 -8.28
CA GLN A 171 33.54 -0.70 -8.21
C GLN A 171 34.15 -1.05 -6.85
N LEU A 172 35.01 -0.18 -6.31
CA LEU A 172 35.60 -0.36 -4.98
C LEU A 172 34.51 -0.47 -3.91
N ILE A 173 33.56 0.46 -3.87
CA ILE A 173 32.49 0.43 -2.88
C ILE A 173 31.61 -0.81 -3.03
N ILE A 174 31.23 -1.20 -4.25
CA ILE A 174 30.45 -2.43 -4.51
C ILE A 174 31.19 -3.66 -3.98
N GLN A 175 32.49 -3.75 -4.18
CA GLN A 175 33.31 -4.86 -3.67
C GLN A 175 33.53 -4.82 -2.15
N CYS A 176 33.25 -3.70 -1.50
CA CYS A 176 33.38 -3.50 -0.06
C CYS A 176 32.04 -3.67 0.67
N LEU A 177 30.93 -3.85 -0.06
CA LEU A 177 29.64 -4.13 0.55
C LEU A 177 29.70 -5.45 1.36
N PRO A 178 29.23 -5.48 2.60
CA PRO A 178 29.17 -6.72 3.38
C PRO A 178 28.20 -7.71 2.72
N GLU A 179 28.54 -9.00 2.76
CA GLU A 179 27.64 -10.03 2.22
C GLU A 179 26.33 -10.11 3.01
N LEU A 180 25.22 -10.16 2.27
CA LEU A 180 23.89 -10.39 2.83
C LEU A 180 23.64 -11.89 2.97
N ALA A 181 23.03 -12.29 4.09
CA ALA A 181 22.69 -13.68 4.33
C ALA A 181 21.60 -14.19 3.35
N ASP A 182 21.66 -15.48 2.99
CA ASP A 182 20.62 -16.09 2.16
C ASP A 182 19.33 -16.31 2.94
N THR A 183 18.19 -16.05 2.29
CA THR A 183 16.87 -16.35 2.86
C THR A 183 16.59 -17.86 2.79
N SER A 184 16.03 -18.43 3.84
CA SER A 184 15.46 -19.78 3.78
C SER A 184 14.25 -19.79 2.84
N SER A 185 14.09 -20.86 2.05
CA SER A 185 13.05 -21.03 0.99
C SER A 185 11.59 -20.86 1.46
N LYS A 186 11.32 -20.71 2.77
CA LYS A 186 9.98 -20.51 3.33
C LYS A 186 9.38 -19.11 3.12
N SER A 187 10.17 -18.13 2.65
CA SER A 187 9.70 -16.73 2.47
C SER A 187 8.91 -16.49 1.18
N LYS A 188 8.84 -17.48 0.28
CA LYS A 188 8.22 -17.32 -1.06
C LYS A 188 6.70 -17.51 -1.11
N VAL A 189 6.07 -18.00 -0.04
CA VAL A 189 4.61 -18.18 -0.03
C VAL A 189 3.95 -16.82 0.09
N SER A 190 3.10 -16.49 -0.91
CA SER A 190 2.24 -15.30 -0.83
C SER A 190 1.26 -15.45 0.32
N ILE A 191 1.19 -14.42 1.16
CA ILE A 191 0.29 -14.38 2.32
C ILE A 191 -0.79 -13.30 2.17
N TYR A 192 -0.56 -12.30 1.29
CA TYR A 192 -1.52 -11.24 1.03
C TYR A 192 -2.34 -11.55 -0.21
N TYR A 193 -3.65 -11.33 -0.12
CA TYR A 193 -4.57 -11.56 -1.20
C TYR A 193 -4.76 -10.30 -2.06
N ASN A 194 -4.66 -10.44 -3.38
CA ASN A 194 -4.81 -9.32 -4.32
C ASN A 194 -6.22 -9.24 -4.86
N LEU A 195 -6.95 -8.16 -4.51
CA LEU A 195 -8.30 -7.87 -4.97
C LEU A 195 -8.36 -7.04 -6.26
N PHE A 196 -7.22 -6.55 -6.78
CA PHE A 196 -7.15 -5.71 -7.98
C PHE A 196 -6.06 -6.18 -8.95
N PRO A 197 -6.30 -7.28 -9.68
CA PRO A 197 -5.32 -7.79 -10.66
C PRO A 197 -4.93 -6.74 -11.71
N GLU A 198 -5.84 -5.85 -12.08
CA GLU A 198 -5.62 -4.77 -13.05
C GLU A 198 -4.59 -3.74 -12.55
N ILE A 199 -4.57 -3.42 -11.25
CA ILE A 199 -3.54 -2.53 -10.68
C ILE A 199 -2.17 -3.21 -10.73
N LYS A 200 -2.12 -4.53 -10.49
CA LYS A 200 -0.88 -5.31 -10.62
C LYS A 200 -0.34 -5.26 -12.04
N VAL A 201 -1.18 -5.46 -13.05
CA VAL A 201 -0.78 -5.39 -14.46
C VAL A 201 -0.20 -4.00 -14.77
N GLN A 202 -0.91 -2.93 -14.39
CA GLN A 202 -0.44 -1.56 -14.62
C GLN A 202 0.87 -1.26 -13.88
N PHE A 203 1.00 -1.72 -12.64
CA PHE A 203 2.25 -1.60 -11.89
C PHE A 203 3.41 -2.31 -12.59
N MET A 204 3.19 -3.54 -13.06
CA MET A 204 4.25 -4.31 -13.73
C MET A 204 4.73 -3.66 -15.02
N GLU A 205 3.83 -3.09 -15.83
CA GLU A 205 4.20 -2.32 -17.02
C GLU A 205 5.10 -1.13 -16.65
N ASP A 206 4.70 -0.36 -15.66
CA ASP A 206 5.43 0.82 -15.19
C ASP A 206 6.78 0.43 -14.56
N PHE A 207 6.82 -0.66 -13.81
CA PHE A 207 8.03 -1.13 -13.16
C PHE A 207 9.04 -1.69 -14.17
N VAL A 208 8.59 -2.45 -15.16
CA VAL A 208 9.45 -2.92 -16.28
C VAL A 208 10.03 -1.72 -17.04
N PHE A 209 9.21 -0.70 -17.32
CA PHE A 209 9.71 0.53 -17.92
C PHE A 209 10.83 1.18 -17.08
N LEU A 210 10.63 1.22 -15.75
CA LEU A 210 11.61 1.77 -14.82
C LEU A 210 12.91 0.98 -14.81
N THR A 211 12.84 -0.36 -14.81
CA THR A 211 14.01 -1.24 -14.76
C THR A 211 14.85 -1.22 -16.04
N ASN A 212 14.25 -0.88 -17.17
CA ASN A 212 14.99 -0.71 -18.44
C ASN A 212 15.89 0.54 -18.46
N ASN A 213 15.77 1.43 -17.47
CA ASN A 213 16.63 2.59 -17.29
C ASN A 213 17.14 2.67 -15.86
N HIS A 214 18.35 2.20 -15.62
CA HIS A 214 18.93 2.06 -14.28
C HIS A 214 19.03 3.39 -13.52
N SER A 215 19.42 4.48 -14.17
CA SER A 215 19.50 5.80 -13.51
C SER A 215 18.11 6.29 -13.10
N PHE A 216 17.09 6.02 -13.90
CA PHE A 216 15.70 6.37 -13.60
C PHE A 216 15.13 5.49 -12.47
N LEU A 217 15.46 4.18 -12.46
CA LEU A 217 15.12 3.27 -11.36
C LEU A 217 15.73 3.74 -10.03
N LEU A 218 17.02 4.03 -10.01
CA LEU A 218 17.71 4.49 -8.79
C LEU A 218 17.10 5.76 -8.21
N LYS A 219 16.66 6.66 -9.08
CA LYS A 219 16.05 7.93 -8.69
C LYS A 219 14.60 7.78 -8.23
N HIS A 220 13.81 6.94 -8.88
CA HIS A 220 12.35 6.95 -8.79
C HIS A 220 11.71 5.63 -8.31
N ALA A 221 12.48 4.61 -7.94
CA ALA A 221 11.90 3.39 -7.38
C ALA A 221 11.00 3.68 -6.18
N GLU A 222 11.46 4.56 -5.29
CA GLU A 222 10.72 4.97 -4.10
C GLU A 222 9.38 5.63 -4.45
N ASP A 223 9.37 6.53 -5.43
CA ASP A 223 8.16 7.23 -5.89
C ASP A 223 7.14 6.27 -6.47
N LEU A 224 7.60 5.29 -7.29
CA LEU A 224 6.72 4.29 -7.88
C LEU A 224 6.05 3.43 -6.81
N PHE A 225 6.84 2.87 -5.90
CA PHE A 225 6.30 2.00 -4.85
C PHE A 225 5.41 2.75 -3.87
N LYS A 226 5.74 3.99 -3.49
CA LYS A 226 4.86 4.85 -2.67
C LYS A 226 3.53 5.10 -3.36
N TYR A 227 3.58 5.44 -4.65
CA TYR A 227 2.37 5.74 -5.40
C TYR A 227 1.44 4.52 -5.46
N TYR A 228 1.94 3.37 -5.90
CA TYR A 228 1.12 2.18 -6.04
C TYR A 228 0.64 1.61 -4.71
N TYR A 229 1.44 1.71 -3.65
CA TYR A 229 1.01 1.37 -2.29
C TYR A 229 -0.17 2.24 -1.85
N PHE A 230 -0.08 3.56 -1.99
CA PHE A 230 -1.16 4.47 -1.66
C PHE A 230 -2.40 4.25 -2.54
N HIS A 231 -2.21 4.08 -3.83
CA HIS A 231 -3.29 3.85 -4.78
C HIS A 231 -4.06 2.57 -4.46
N TYR A 232 -3.37 1.45 -4.27
CA TYR A 232 -3.98 0.17 -3.94
C TYR A 232 -4.77 0.22 -2.63
N LEU A 233 -4.19 0.79 -1.57
CA LEU A 233 -4.88 0.96 -0.29
C LEU A 233 -6.11 1.85 -0.42
N SER A 234 -6.04 2.92 -1.21
CA SER A 234 -7.19 3.79 -1.47
C SER A 234 -8.32 3.04 -2.17
N GLN A 235 -7.99 2.19 -3.15
CA GLN A 235 -8.98 1.36 -3.84
C GLN A 235 -9.61 0.32 -2.90
N LEU A 236 -8.84 -0.31 -2.02
CA LEU A 236 -9.37 -1.21 -0.98
C LEU A 236 -10.38 -0.50 -0.08
N ILE A 237 -10.02 0.69 0.41
CA ILE A 237 -10.88 1.49 1.28
C ILE A 237 -12.20 1.83 0.57
N LEU A 238 -12.13 2.26 -0.68
CA LEU A 238 -13.31 2.56 -1.47
C LEU A 238 -14.18 1.31 -1.71
N ARG A 239 -13.56 0.19 -2.08
CA ARG A 239 -14.24 -1.08 -2.35
C ARG A 239 -14.95 -1.64 -1.11
N PHE A 240 -14.33 -1.58 0.05
CA PHE A 240 -14.96 -2.05 1.29
C PHE A 240 -16.18 -1.20 1.67
N ASN A 241 -16.10 0.12 1.51
CA ASN A 241 -17.21 1.01 1.84
C ASN A 241 -18.36 1.02 0.81
N ASP A 242 -18.16 0.39 -0.36
CA ASP A 242 -19.23 0.19 -1.35
C ASP A 242 -20.13 -1.00 -1.03
N PHE A 243 -19.75 -1.87 -0.13
CA PHE A 243 -20.52 -3.06 0.29
C PHE A 243 -21.09 -3.89 -0.88
N GLY A 244 -20.24 -4.17 -1.86
CA GLY A 244 -20.60 -5.06 -2.96
C GLY A 244 -21.33 -4.43 -4.13
N THR A 245 -21.48 -3.11 -4.17
CA THR A 245 -21.90 -2.42 -5.39
C THR A 245 -20.92 -2.75 -6.51
N VAL A 246 -21.41 -3.49 -7.51
CA VAL A 246 -20.58 -4.05 -8.57
C VAL A 246 -20.22 -2.97 -9.58
N THR A 247 -19.19 -2.22 -9.31
CA THR A 247 -18.62 -1.34 -10.36
C THR A 247 -17.41 -1.95 -11.04
N GLY A 248 -16.72 -2.90 -10.39
CA GLY A 248 -15.53 -3.62 -10.93
C GLY A 248 -14.40 -2.73 -11.44
N LYS A 249 -14.56 -1.43 -11.36
CA LYS A 249 -13.64 -0.45 -11.95
C LYS A 249 -12.87 0.29 -10.87
N ILE A 250 -11.60 0.55 -11.17
CA ILE A 250 -10.77 1.48 -10.40
C ILE A 250 -11.48 2.83 -10.33
N LYS A 251 -11.68 3.34 -9.10
CA LYS A 251 -12.27 4.66 -8.87
C LYS A 251 -11.19 5.73 -8.94
N PRO A 252 -11.26 6.65 -9.92
CA PRO A 252 -10.27 7.70 -10.02
C PRO A 252 -10.39 8.67 -8.83
N ILE A 253 -9.22 9.06 -8.29
CA ILE A 253 -9.09 9.99 -7.18
C ILE A 253 -8.72 11.37 -7.74
N TYR A 254 -9.41 12.40 -7.28
CA TYR A 254 -9.08 13.78 -7.64
C TYR A 254 -7.84 14.26 -6.92
N TYR A 255 -6.86 14.72 -7.71
CA TYR A 255 -5.65 15.36 -7.22
C TYR A 255 -5.60 16.83 -7.68
N THR A 256 -5.00 17.67 -6.87
CA THR A 256 -4.62 19.03 -7.22
C THR A 256 -3.10 19.17 -7.10
N MET A 257 -2.53 20.22 -7.65
CA MET A 257 -1.10 20.45 -7.47
C MET A 257 -0.83 21.16 -6.13
N ASP A 258 0.30 20.87 -5.51
CA ASP A 258 0.63 21.41 -4.19
C ASP A 258 0.77 22.94 -4.18
N TRP A 259 1.11 23.56 -5.32
CA TRP A 259 1.20 25.04 -5.46
C TRP A 259 -0.14 25.74 -5.76
N GLU A 260 -1.21 25.00 -6.08
CA GLU A 260 -2.49 25.62 -6.41
C GLU A 260 -3.18 26.27 -5.21
N THR A 261 -3.97 27.31 -5.49
CA THR A 261 -4.95 27.85 -4.56
C THR A 261 -6.31 27.22 -4.83
N LEU A 262 -6.98 26.74 -3.79
CA LEU A 262 -8.25 26.04 -3.91
C LEU A 262 -9.38 26.86 -3.31
N SER A 263 -10.59 26.69 -3.87
CA SER A 263 -11.85 27.16 -3.33
C SER A 263 -12.75 25.99 -2.95
N GLU A 264 -13.71 26.23 -2.06
CA GLU A 264 -14.69 25.23 -1.64
C GLU A 264 -15.55 24.75 -2.82
N THR A 265 -15.87 25.65 -3.75
CA THR A 265 -16.66 25.33 -4.95
C THR A 265 -15.97 24.33 -5.87
N ARG A 266 -14.64 24.34 -5.97
CA ARG A 266 -13.88 23.34 -6.73
C ARG A 266 -13.94 21.96 -6.06
N LEU A 267 -13.73 21.91 -4.74
CA LEU A 267 -13.72 20.64 -4.01
C LEU A 267 -15.10 19.99 -3.98
N SER A 268 -16.19 20.76 -4.01
CA SER A 268 -17.55 20.20 -4.03
C SER A 268 -17.85 19.39 -5.29
N SER A 269 -17.13 19.63 -6.39
CA SER A 269 -17.27 18.86 -7.63
C SER A 269 -16.44 17.57 -7.67
N HIS A 270 -15.52 17.38 -6.71
CA HIS A 270 -14.71 16.19 -6.62
C HIS A 270 -15.51 15.02 -6.02
N THR A 271 -15.70 13.94 -6.78
CA THR A 271 -16.44 12.76 -6.31
C THR A 271 -15.65 11.92 -5.33
N VAL A 272 -14.34 11.79 -5.54
CA VAL A 272 -13.43 11.07 -4.64
C VAL A 272 -12.21 11.94 -4.34
N GLY A 273 -12.01 12.26 -3.07
CA GLY A 273 -10.88 13.05 -2.60
C GLY A 273 -10.50 12.68 -1.16
N TRP A 274 -9.51 13.37 -0.59
CA TRP A 274 -8.96 13.03 0.72
C TRP A 274 -9.99 12.96 1.84
N LYS A 275 -10.95 13.90 1.87
CA LYS A 275 -11.97 13.94 2.92
C LYS A 275 -12.77 12.63 2.98
N GLN A 276 -13.16 12.10 1.82
CA GLN A 276 -13.89 10.84 1.73
C GLN A 276 -12.97 9.65 2.07
N LEU A 277 -11.79 9.58 1.49
CA LEU A 277 -10.83 8.50 1.73
C LEU A 277 -10.45 8.40 3.22
N ASN A 278 -10.15 9.54 3.86
CA ASN A 278 -9.81 9.57 5.27
C ASN A 278 -10.99 9.10 6.15
N LYS A 279 -12.21 9.58 5.88
CA LYS A 279 -13.42 9.15 6.59
C LYS A 279 -13.65 7.64 6.43
N TYR A 280 -13.52 7.11 5.22
CA TYR A 280 -13.73 5.70 4.95
C TYR A 280 -12.63 4.82 5.59
N SER A 281 -11.41 5.33 5.71
CA SER A 281 -10.32 4.62 6.36
C SER A 281 -10.54 4.40 7.86
N GLU A 282 -11.36 5.21 8.53
CA GLU A 282 -11.64 5.10 9.96
C GLU A 282 -12.28 3.75 10.33
N SER A 283 -13.06 3.17 9.40
CA SER A 283 -13.74 1.89 9.62
C SER A 283 -13.01 0.66 9.07
N ILE A 284 -11.80 0.83 8.55
CA ILE A 284 -11.08 -0.25 7.84
C ILE A 284 -10.82 -1.48 8.72
N PHE A 285 -10.61 -1.30 10.02
CA PHE A 285 -10.41 -2.42 10.94
C PHE A 285 -11.70 -3.24 11.14
N ALA A 286 -12.87 -2.58 11.16
CA ALA A 286 -14.16 -3.27 11.19
C ALA A 286 -14.37 -4.08 9.90
N HIS A 287 -14.07 -3.52 8.72
CA HIS A 287 -14.16 -4.24 7.46
C HIS A 287 -13.26 -5.48 7.41
N VAL A 288 -12.01 -5.36 7.84
CA VAL A 288 -11.08 -6.51 7.83
C VAL A 288 -11.55 -7.62 8.77
N ASN A 289 -12.08 -7.27 9.96
CA ASN A 289 -12.62 -8.28 10.88
C ASN A 289 -13.91 -8.91 10.36
N THR A 290 -14.78 -8.15 9.71
CA THR A 290 -16.00 -8.66 9.07
C THR A 290 -15.64 -9.64 7.95
N LEU A 291 -14.72 -9.27 7.07
CA LEU A 291 -14.26 -10.15 5.98
C LEU A 291 -13.54 -11.38 6.51
N GLU A 292 -12.73 -11.27 7.57
CA GLU A 292 -12.14 -12.43 8.23
C GLU A 292 -13.22 -13.41 8.69
N LEU A 293 -14.28 -12.91 9.35
CA LEU A 293 -15.36 -13.75 9.86
C LEU A 293 -16.19 -14.37 8.72
N LEU A 294 -16.55 -13.60 7.69
CA LEU A 294 -17.27 -14.09 6.53
C LEU A 294 -16.50 -15.18 5.75
N ASN A 295 -15.17 -15.11 5.73
CA ASN A 295 -14.34 -16.10 5.06
C ASN A 295 -14.24 -17.46 5.81
N TYR A 296 -14.99 -17.64 6.90
CA TYR A 296 -15.29 -18.97 7.46
C TYR A 296 -16.46 -19.66 6.76
N ILE A 297 -17.22 -18.95 5.90
CA ILE A 297 -18.20 -19.55 5.00
C ILE A 297 -17.45 -20.03 3.74
N TYR A 298 -17.53 -21.32 3.45
CA TYR A 298 -16.94 -21.90 2.24
C TYR A 298 -18.03 -22.23 1.21
N VAL A 299 -17.75 -21.90 -0.03
CA VAL A 299 -18.56 -22.27 -1.20
C VAL A 299 -17.71 -23.20 -2.07
N ASP A 300 -18.12 -24.44 -2.18
CA ASP A 300 -17.36 -25.53 -2.85
C ASP A 300 -15.90 -25.62 -2.34
N GLY A 301 -15.72 -25.47 -1.02
CA GLY A 301 -14.43 -25.56 -0.35
C GLY A 301 -13.52 -24.36 -0.52
N LYS A 302 -14.02 -23.24 -1.10
CA LYS A 302 -13.27 -21.98 -1.26
C LYS A 302 -13.82 -20.88 -0.37
N SER A 303 -12.96 -20.03 0.11
CA SER A 303 -13.32 -18.77 0.78
C SER A 303 -13.92 -17.78 -0.21
N ILE A 304 -14.68 -16.82 0.30
CA ILE A 304 -15.47 -15.86 -0.50
C ILE A 304 -14.78 -14.51 -0.75
N GLU A 305 -13.63 -14.30 -0.20
CA GLU A 305 -12.74 -13.16 -0.42
C GLU A 305 -13.29 -11.82 0.08
N ASP A 306 -14.17 -11.12 -0.68
CA ASP A 306 -14.68 -9.80 -0.31
C ASP A 306 -16.19 -9.62 -0.61
N TYR A 307 -16.72 -8.45 -0.24
CA TYR A 307 -18.17 -8.15 -0.40
C TYR A 307 -18.64 -8.20 -1.86
N GLN A 308 -17.81 -7.79 -2.82
CA GLN A 308 -18.17 -7.82 -4.23
C GLN A 308 -18.30 -9.26 -4.73
N ASN A 309 -17.37 -10.11 -4.36
CA ASN A 309 -17.41 -11.53 -4.71
C ASN A 309 -18.60 -12.23 -4.05
N ILE A 310 -18.95 -11.86 -2.81
CA ILE A 310 -20.18 -12.35 -2.17
C ILE A 310 -21.42 -12.00 -3.01
N GLY A 311 -21.54 -10.74 -3.44
CA GLY A 311 -22.67 -10.32 -4.28
C GLY A 311 -22.76 -11.10 -5.59
N ILE A 312 -21.63 -11.31 -6.27
CA ILE A 312 -21.55 -12.07 -7.52
C ILE A 312 -21.95 -13.53 -7.29
N ILE A 313 -21.35 -14.19 -6.30
CA ILE A 313 -21.61 -15.60 -6.00
C ILE A 313 -23.06 -15.81 -5.56
N PHE A 314 -23.57 -14.96 -4.67
CA PHE A 314 -24.95 -15.02 -4.17
C PHE A 314 -25.98 -14.89 -5.31
N ASN A 315 -25.73 -14.03 -6.29
CA ASN A 315 -26.60 -13.90 -7.46
C ASN A 315 -26.61 -15.15 -8.35
N SER A 316 -25.55 -15.96 -8.31
CA SER A 316 -25.48 -17.24 -9.06
C SER A 316 -26.19 -18.41 -8.36
N PHE A 317 -26.55 -18.28 -7.08
CA PHE A 317 -27.19 -19.32 -6.28
C PHE A 317 -28.65 -19.55 -6.68
N ASN A 318 -29.09 -20.80 -6.56
CA ASN A 318 -30.53 -21.14 -6.55
C ASN A 318 -31.13 -20.78 -5.16
N SER A 319 -32.46 -21.00 -4.99
CA SER A 319 -33.16 -20.62 -3.76
C SER A 319 -32.60 -21.30 -2.52
N ASP A 320 -32.40 -22.63 -2.57
CA ASP A 320 -31.91 -23.42 -1.43
C ASP A 320 -30.47 -23.05 -1.05
N GLU A 321 -29.64 -22.70 -2.04
CA GLU A 321 -28.28 -22.24 -1.82
C GLU A 321 -28.24 -20.84 -1.19
N LYS A 322 -29.16 -19.94 -1.62
CA LYS A 322 -29.33 -18.61 -1.00
C LYS A 322 -29.74 -18.72 0.46
N ASP A 323 -30.72 -19.58 0.76
CA ASP A 323 -31.18 -19.80 2.12
C ASP A 323 -30.05 -20.32 3.02
N LYS A 324 -29.30 -21.32 2.55
CA LYS A 324 -28.14 -21.86 3.29
C LYS A 324 -27.06 -20.81 3.53
N PHE A 325 -26.75 -19.99 2.54
CA PHE A 325 -25.75 -18.93 2.68
C PHE A 325 -26.23 -17.88 3.68
N GLN A 326 -27.52 -17.51 3.61
CA GLN A 326 -28.18 -16.62 4.55
C GLN A 326 -28.12 -17.15 5.98
N ASP A 327 -28.41 -18.44 6.19
CA ASP A 327 -28.31 -19.09 7.49
C ASP A 327 -26.88 -19.03 8.06
N CYS A 328 -25.86 -19.26 7.21
CA CYS A 328 -24.46 -19.12 7.63
C CYS A 328 -24.11 -17.69 8.07
N VAL A 329 -24.60 -16.66 7.35
CA VAL A 329 -24.37 -15.26 7.71
C VAL A 329 -25.07 -14.91 9.03
N ASN A 330 -26.34 -15.34 9.21
CA ASN A 330 -27.11 -15.14 10.43
C ASN A 330 -26.42 -15.82 11.64
N GLU A 331 -25.88 -17.01 11.44
CA GLU A 331 -25.13 -17.72 12.46
C GLU A 331 -23.85 -16.97 12.86
N LEU A 332 -23.13 -16.37 11.90
CA LEU A 332 -21.97 -15.53 12.21
C LEU A 332 -22.34 -14.26 12.98
N ILE A 333 -23.48 -13.64 12.66
CA ILE A 333 -24.00 -12.48 13.40
C ILE A 333 -24.30 -12.89 14.84
N ALA A 334 -25.04 -14.00 15.04
CA ALA A 334 -25.36 -14.54 16.35
C ALA A 334 -24.08 -14.89 17.14
N PHE A 335 -23.16 -15.64 16.50
CA PHE A 335 -21.85 -15.96 17.08
C PHE A 335 -21.11 -14.72 17.59
N TYR A 336 -21.09 -13.65 16.82
CA TYR A 336 -20.42 -12.41 17.20
C TYR A 336 -21.11 -11.73 18.38
N THR A 337 -22.43 -11.56 18.32
CA THR A 337 -23.19 -10.81 19.35
C THR A 337 -23.32 -11.56 20.65
N GLU A 338 -23.48 -12.87 20.64
CA GLU A 338 -23.62 -13.70 21.85
C GLU A 338 -22.30 -13.81 22.63
N ASN A 339 -21.17 -13.78 21.94
CA ASN A 339 -19.86 -13.96 22.57
C ASN A 339 -19.15 -12.65 22.95
N ILE A 340 -19.72 -11.50 22.60
CA ILE A 340 -19.20 -10.19 22.98
C ILE A 340 -20.23 -9.42 23.78
N SER A 341 -19.88 -9.20 25.06
CA SER A 341 -20.69 -8.44 26.00
C SER A 341 -19.97 -7.26 26.65
N VAL A 342 -18.71 -7.02 26.25
CA VAL A 342 -17.87 -5.97 26.88
C VAL A 342 -18.02 -4.68 26.10
N PHE A 343 -18.64 -3.70 26.75
CA PHE A 343 -18.82 -2.34 26.26
C PHE A 343 -18.39 -1.33 27.32
N ASP A 344 -18.21 -0.09 26.91
CA ASP A 344 -18.04 1.04 27.78
C ASP A 344 -19.35 1.30 28.56
N THR A 345 -19.26 1.99 29.71
CA THR A 345 -20.41 2.24 30.61
C THR A 345 -21.61 2.85 29.86
N GLY A 346 -22.75 2.20 29.96
CA GLY A 346 -24.02 2.65 29.37
C GLY A 346 -24.18 2.31 27.90
N LYS A 347 -23.31 1.45 27.33
CA LYS A 347 -23.41 0.96 25.94
C LYS A 347 -23.77 -0.52 25.92
N ASN A 348 -24.57 -0.93 24.95
CA ASN A 348 -25.04 -2.31 24.80
C ASN A 348 -25.49 -2.58 23.34
N TRP A 349 -25.93 -3.81 23.05
CA TRP A 349 -26.42 -4.19 21.73
C TRP A 349 -27.75 -3.53 21.35
N GLU A 350 -28.64 -3.18 22.31
CA GLU A 350 -29.91 -2.49 22.04
C GLU A 350 -29.66 -1.09 21.46
N ASP A 351 -28.68 -0.36 22.02
CA ASP A 351 -28.26 0.93 21.47
C ASP A 351 -27.69 0.79 20.05
N CYS A 352 -26.93 -0.30 19.79
CA CYS A 352 -26.40 -0.60 18.47
C CYS A 352 -27.53 -0.82 17.46
N GLU A 353 -28.52 -1.63 17.82
CA GLU A 353 -29.66 -1.96 16.94
C GLU A 353 -30.47 -0.73 16.58
N ARG A 354 -30.77 0.11 17.55
CA ARG A 354 -31.47 1.39 17.31
C ARG A 354 -30.71 2.30 16.34
N LEU A 355 -29.37 2.38 16.48
CA LEU A 355 -28.54 3.19 15.58
C LEU A 355 -28.44 2.58 14.19
N LEU A 356 -28.37 1.25 14.09
CA LEU A 356 -28.39 0.52 12.84
C LEU A 356 -29.67 0.74 12.04
N GLU A 357 -30.84 0.64 12.70
CA GLU A 357 -32.14 0.89 12.08
C GLU A 357 -32.19 2.29 11.46
N LEU A 358 -31.71 3.32 12.18
CA LEU A 358 -31.65 4.69 11.67
C LEU A 358 -30.71 4.84 10.47
N ASP A 359 -29.58 4.14 10.48
CA ASP A 359 -28.60 4.20 9.38
C ASP A 359 -29.10 3.46 8.14
N LEU A 360 -29.80 2.32 8.31
CA LEU A 360 -30.36 1.53 7.22
C LEU A 360 -31.47 2.27 6.42
N VAL A 361 -32.19 3.18 7.04
CA VAL A 361 -33.25 3.99 6.35
C VAL A 361 -32.73 4.68 5.10
N ASN A 362 -31.44 5.07 5.09
CA ASN A 362 -30.82 5.78 3.98
C ASN A 362 -29.92 4.91 3.11
N LYS A 363 -29.99 3.57 3.29
CA LYS A 363 -29.22 2.61 2.51
C LYS A 363 -30.10 1.90 1.50
N ASN A 364 -29.51 1.57 0.37
CA ASN A 364 -30.13 0.71 -0.63
C ASN A 364 -29.11 -0.32 -1.08
N PHE A 365 -29.38 -1.59 -0.83
CA PHE A 365 -28.49 -2.69 -1.20
C PHE A 365 -29.04 -3.38 -2.45
N GLU A 366 -28.20 -3.60 -3.44
CA GLU A 366 -28.57 -4.29 -4.69
C GLU A 366 -29.03 -5.74 -4.43
N VAL A 367 -28.48 -6.35 -3.37
CA VAL A 367 -28.77 -7.74 -2.99
C VAL A 367 -29.00 -7.78 -1.47
N LYS A 368 -30.09 -8.45 -1.04
CA LYS A 368 -30.49 -8.47 0.38
C LYS A 368 -29.38 -8.99 1.32
N ILE A 369 -28.62 -9.99 0.93
CA ILE A 369 -27.52 -10.54 1.74
C ILE A 369 -26.49 -9.47 2.14
N LEU A 370 -26.31 -8.43 1.31
CA LEU A 370 -25.37 -7.34 1.61
C LEU A 370 -25.87 -6.45 2.75
N GLU A 371 -27.19 -6.39 3.01
CA GLU A 371 -27.76 -5.72 4.18
C GLU A 371 -27.39 -6.46 5.48
N ASP A 372 -27.45 -7.81 5.47
CA ASP A 372 -27.10 -8.62 6.62
C ASP A 372 -25.58 -8.55 6.90
N ILE A 373 -24.78 -8.54 5.84
CA ILE A 373 -23.33 -8.33 5.92
C ILE A 373 -23.01 -6.93 6.46
N TYR A 374 -23.75 -5.91 6.01
CA TYR A 374 -23.66 -4.55 6.55
C TYR A 374 -24.00 -4.52 8.02
N THR A 375 -25.03 -5.24 8.43
CA THR A 375 -25.41 -5.41 9.85
C THR A 375 -24.27 -5.98 10.68
N LEU A 376 -23.61 -7.04 10.21
CA LEU A 376 -22.44 -7.61 10.87
C LEU A 376 -21.30 -6.60 11.01
N TRP A 377 -20.98 -5.90 9.91
CA TRP A 377 -19.95 -4.86 9.91
C TRP A 377 -20.30 -3.71 10.87
N PHE A 378 -21.56 -3.25 10.89
CA PHE A 378 -21.99 -2.15 11.74
C PHE A 378 -21.89 -2.54 13.22
N LYS A 379 -22.29 -3.76 13.57
CA LYS A 379 -22.14 -4.31 14.93
C LYS A 379 -20.67 -4.38 15.36
N MET A 380 -19.77 -4.82 14.48
CA MET A 380 -18.32 -4.82 14.75
C MET A 380 -17.77 -3.41 14.93
N LYS A 381 -18.13 -2.48 14.04
CA LYS A 381 -17.75 -1.08 14.14
C LYS A 381 -18.22 -0.47 15.46
N TYR A 382 -19.48 -0.65 15.79
CA TYR A 382 -20.06 -0.14 17.03
C TYR A 382 -19.33 -0.69 18.27
N GLN A 383 -19.05 -1.97 18.31
CA GLN A 383 -18.33 -2.61 19.39
C GLN A 383 -16.91 -2.05 19.56
N PHE A 384 -16.18 -1.86 18.47
CA PHE A 384 -14.85 -1.25 18.51
C PHE A 384 -14.88 0.20 19.01
N GLU A 385 -15.82 0.99 18.54
CA GLU A 385 -15.96 2.41 18.92
C GLU A 385 -16.40 2.61 20.37
N ASN A 386 -17.13 1.64 20.93
CA ASN A 386 -17.76 1.73 22.27
C ASN A 386 -17.21 0.70 23.27
N SER A 387 -15.91 0.41 23.19
CA SER A 387 -15.21 -0.51 24.10
C SER A 387 -13.75 -0.14 24.28
N SER A 388 -13.05 -0.86 25.14
CA SER A 388 -11.59 -0.76 25.29
C SER A 388 -10.80 -1.01 24.00
N ARG A 389 -11.48 -1.41 22.91
CA ARG A 389 -10.90 -1.62 21.57
C ARG A 389 -10.83 -0.33 20.73
N SER A 390 -11.40 0.79 21.19
CA SER A 390 -11.43 2.07 20.45
C SER A 390 -10.02 2.56 20.07
N LYS A 391 -9.03 2.41 20.97
CA LYS A 391 -7.64 2.78 20.66
C LYS A 391 -7.01 1.87 19.59
N PRO A 392 -6.97 0.52 19.69
CA PRO A 392 -6.49 -0.35 18.63
C PRO A 392 -7.21 -0.14 17.30
N TYR A 393 -8.52 0.11 17.32
CA TYR A 393 -9.33 0.42 16.15
C TYR A 393 -8.85 1.69 15.44
N SER A 394 -8.67 2.78 16.18
CA SER A 394 -8.14 4.03 15.67
C SER A 394 -6.68 3.89 15.18
N ASP A 395 -5.82 3.18 15.93
CA ASP A 395 -4.43 3.00 15.56
C ASP A 395 -4.26 2.21 14.24
N TYR A 396 -5.17 1.28 13.95
CA TYR A 396 -5.17 0.53 12.70
C TYR A 396 -5.41 1.44 11.47
N SER A 397 -6.32 2.41 11.58
CA SER A 397 -6.59 3.36 10.49
C SER A 397 -5.45 4.35 10.23
N LYS A 398 -4.58 4.59 11.21
CA LYS A 398 -3.45 5.51 11.09
C LYS A 398 -2.42 5.07 10.03
N TRP A 399 -2.32 3.78 9.74
CA TRP A 399 -1.44 3.28 8.69
C TRP A 399 -1.74 3.91 7.33
N TYR A 400 -3.01 4.05 6.99
CA TYR A 400 -3.41 4.72 5.78
C TYR A 400 -3.38 6.25 5.92
N SER A 401 -4.03 6.77 6.97
CA SER A 401 -4.25 8.22 7.10
C SER A 401 -2.94 9.00 7.31
N GLN A 402 -1.97 8.47 8.06
CA GLN A 402 -0.67 9.12 8.24
C GLN A 402 0.20 8.99 7.00
N PHE A 403 0.21 7.82 6.34
CA PHE A 403 0.93 7.66 5.06
C PHE A 403 0.44 8.65 4.00
N GLY A 404 -0.88 8.77 3.83
CA GLY A 404 -1.49 9.71 2.92
C GLY A 404 -1.19 11.17 3.29
N LYS A 405 -1.28 11.53 4.59
CA LYS A 405 -0.97 12.88 5.07
C LYS A 405 0.46 13.30 4.75
N VAL A 406 1.42 12.40 4.93
CA VAL A 406 2.84 12.71 4.72
C VAL A 406 3.19 12.83 3.24
N ASN A 407 2.63 11.95 2.38
CA ASN A 407 3.09 11.80 1.00
C ASN A 407 2.16 12.41 -0.05
N TYR A 408 0.83 12.45 0.20
CA TYR A 408 -0.17 12.77 -0.83
C TYR A 408 -1.20 13.79 -0.40
N THR A 409 -0.97 14.54 0.67
CA THR A 409 -1.91 15.60 1.06
C THR A 409 -1.21 16.91 1.38
N LYS A 410 -1.97 18.00 1.21
CA LYS A 410 -1.59 19.34 1.68
C LYS A 410 -2.72 19.92 2.51
N ASN A 411 -2.36 20.53 3.63
CA ASN A 411 -3.32 21.29 4.44
C ASN A 411 -3.65 22.61 3.75
N ARG A 412 -4.94 22.87 3.55
CA ARG A 412 -5.49 24.08 2.89
C ARG A 412 -6.26 24.98 3.86
N GLY A 413 -5.84 25.03 5.12
CA GLY A 413 -6.48 25.82 6.15
C GLY A 413 -7.93 25.38 6.39
N ARG A 414 -8.92 26.24 6.13
CA ARG A 414 -10.35 25.95 6.36
C ARG A 414 -10.89 24.80 5.51
N LEU A 415 -10.28 24.52 4.36
CA LEU A 415 -10.67 23.40 3.49
C LEU A 415 -10.16 22.05 4.02
N GLY A 416 -9.30 22.05 5.03
CA GLY A 416 -8.65 20.84 5.55
C GLY A 416 -7.58 20.29 4.60
N ASN A 417 -7.28 19.00 4.74
CA ASN A 417 -6.34 18.32 3.86
C ASN A 417 -7.01 17.95 2.53
N THR A 418 -6.28 18.15 1.44
CA THR A 418 -6.69 17.75 0.09
C THR A 418 -5.62 16.86 -0.52
N THR A 419 -6.02 15.94 -1.40
CA THR A 419 -5.09 15.12 -2.20
C THR A 419 -4.31 15.99 -3.15
N VAL A 420 -2.97 15.85 -3.12
CA VAL A 420 -2.07 16.62 -3.98
C VAL A 420 -0.99 15.74 -4.61
N LEU A 421 -0.49 16.20 -5.75
CA LEU A 421 0.80 15.78 -6.30
C LEU A 421 1.79 16.96 -6.22
N THR A 422 3.03 16.66 -5.89
CA THR A 422 4.14 17.61 -6.02
C THR A 422 4.55 17.71 -7.50
N GLN A 423 5.28 18.76 -7.85
CA GLN A 423 5.83 18.89 -9.19
C GLN A 423 6.70 17.69 -9.58
N GLU A 424 7.52 17.21 -8.66
CA GLU A 424 8.40 16.06 -8.89
C GLU A 424 7.60 14.78 -9.18
N THR A 425 6.60 14.49 -8.35
CA THR A 425 5.70 13.33 -8.53
C THR A 425 4.92 13.43 -9.85
N LEU A 426 4.43 14.62 -10.21
CA LEU A 426 3.76 14.84 -11.48
C LEU A 426 4.69 14.54 -12.67
N LEU A 427 5.90 15.07 -12.66
CA LEU A 427 6.87 14.87 -13.76
C LEU A 427 7.29 13.40 -13.86
N PHE A 428 7.54 12.75 -12.74
CA PHE A 428 7.80 11.32 -12.68
C PHE A 428 6.66 10.50 -13.30
N LEU A 429 5.43 10.70 -12.86
CA LEU A 429 4.25 9.99 -13.39
C LEU A 429 4.00 10.33 -14.85
N THR A 430 4.24 11.59 -15.28
CA THR A 430 4.18 11.98 -16.70
C THR A 430 5.16 11.17 -17.53
N ARG A 431 6.40 11.00 -17.06
CA ARG A 431 7.41 10.20 -17.73
C ARG A 431 7.01 8.72 -17.85
N ILE A 432 6.46 8.16 -16.77
CA ILE A 432 5.88 6.80 -16.75
C ILE A 432 4.74 6.69 -17.78
N CYS A 433 3.83 7.66 -17.82
CA CYS A 433 2.72 7.67 -18.78
C CYS A 433 3.17 7.76 -20.24
N ILE A 434 4.24 8.49 -20.53
CA ILE A 434 4.82 8.57 -21.87
C ILE A 434 5.46 7.23 -22.26
N GLY A 435 6.11 6.58 -21.30
CA GLY A 435 6.76 5.27 -21.51
C GLY A 435 7.94 5.36 -22.49
N ALA A 436 8.04 4.43 -23.42
CA ALA A 436 9.10 4.37 -24.41
C ALA A 436 8.91 5.34 -25.60
N GLU A 437 7.79 6.07 -25.66
CA GLU A 437 7.50 7.02 -26.73
C GLU A 437 8.30 8.33 -26.54
N ASP A 438 8.63 9.01 -27.64
CA ASP A 438 9.28 10.34 -27.58
C ASP A 438 8.30 11.41 -27.10
N LYS A 439 7.03 11.29 -27.46
CA LYS A 439 5.94 12.20 -27.09
C LYS A 439 4.57 11.57 -27.31
N ILE A 440 3.60 11.98 -26.48
CA ILE A 440 2.20 11.61 -26.61
C ILE A 440 1.29 12.86 -26.67
N ARG A 441 0.07 12.69 -27.18
CA ARG A 441 -0.92 13.79 -27.13
C ARG A 441 -1.27 14.12 -25.69
N LEU A 442 -1.46 15.40 -25.39
CA LEU A 442 -1.84 15.85 -24.04
C LEU A 442 -3.16 15.18 -23.58
N LYS A 443 -4.13 15.01 -24.50
CA LYS A 443 -5.37 14.27 -24.20
C LYS A 443 -5.08 12.82 -23.78
N THR A 444 -4.22 12.13 -24.50
CA THR A 444 -3.81 10.75 -24.17
C THR A 444 -3.10 10.68 -22.81
N LEU A 445 -2.35 11.72 -22.45
CA LEU A 445 -1.72 11.78 -21.12
C LEU A 445 -2.78 11.80 -20.02
N TRP A 446 -3.87 12.57 -20.16
CA TRP A 446 -4.95 12.57 -19.17
C TRP A 446 -5.64 11.22 -19.05
N ASP A 447 -5.85 10.51 -20.17
CA ASP A 447 -6.40 9.16 -20.17
C ASP A 447 -5.45 8.19 -19.43
N LYS A 448 -4.15 8.23 -19.71
CA LYS A 448 -3.13 7.40 -19.03
C LYS A 448 -3.01 7.71 -17.53
N PHE A 449 -3.21 8.96 -17.08
CA PHE A 449 -3.34 9.28 -15.66
C PHE A 449 -4.59 8.65 -15.05
N LYS A 450 -5.72 8.72 -15.76
CA LYS A 450 -6.98 8.12 -15.31
C LYS A 450 -6.88 6.60 -15.16
N ASP A 451 -6.20 5.92 -16.09
CA ASP A 451 -5.94 4.47 -16.01
C ASP A 451 -5.13 4.12 -14.74
N ARG A 452 -4.29 5.03 -14.26
CA ARG A 452 -3.56 4.92 -12.99
C ARG A 452 -4.35 5.47 -11.79
N GLY A 453 -5.65 5.75 -11.95
CA GLY A 453 -6.52 6.22 -10.88
C GLY A 453 -6.36 7.69 -10.51
N ILE A 454 -5.70 8.51 -11.35
CA ILE A 454 -5.50 9.94 -11.14
C ILE A 454 -6.42 10.74 -12.05
N VAL A 455 -7.20 11.63 -11.48
CA VAL A 455 -7.94 12.64 -12.25
C VAL A 455 -7.65 14.04 -11.75
N PHE A 456 -7.72 14.98 -12.67
CA PHE A 456 -7.59 16.42 -12.42
C PHE A 456 -8.85 17.11 -12.89
N ASP A 457 -9.31 18.11 -12.15
CA ASP A 457 -10.33 19.04 -12.67
C ASP A 457 -9.74 19.94 -13.76
N GLU A 458 -10.59 20.65 -14.49
CA GLU A 458 -10.14 21.47 -15.63
C GLU A 458 -9.18 22.59 -15.20
N THR A 459 -9.35 23.14 -13.99
CA THR A 459 -8.44 24.16 -13.46
C THR A 459 -7.05 23.58 -13.19
N THR A 460 -6.97 22.40 -12.54
CA THR A 460 -5.69 21.72 -12.32
C THR A 460 -5.02 21.33 -13.65
N LYS A 461 -5.78 20.84 -14.65
CA LYS A 461 -5.25 20.56 -15.98
C LYS A 461 -4.62 21.79 -16.63
N LEU A 462 -5.26 22.96 -16.49
CA LEU A 462 -4.71 24.22 -16.98
C LEU A 462 -3.41 24.59 -16.27
N GLU A 463 -3.33 24.46 -14.95
CA GLU A 463 -2.11 24.73 -14.18
C GLU A 463 -0.96 23.77 -14.54
N ILE A 464 -1.25 22.48 -14.73
CA ILE A 464 -0.28 21.50 -15.22
C ILE A 464 0.20 21.85 -16.63
N THR A 465 -0.72 22.26 -17.51
CA THR A 465 -0.37 22.66 -18.89
C THR A 465 0.54 23.86 -18.89
N LYS A 466 0.26 24.89 -18.07
CA LYS A 466 1.14 26.06 -17.90
C LYS A 466 2.54 25.67 -17.39
N LEU A 467 2.61 24.73 -16.44
CA LEU A 467 3.89 24.22 -15.96
C LEU A 467 4.66 23.56 -17.10
N PHE A 468 4.02 22.66 -17.86
CA PHE A 468 4.65 21.96 -18.98
C PHE A 468 5.12 22.92 -20.08
N GLU A 469 4.37 23.98 -20.37
CA GLU A 469 4.79 25.06 -21.27
C GLU A 469 6.05 25.76 -20.72
N LYS A 470 6.03 26.16 -19.46
CA LYS A 470 7.16 26.84 -18.80
C LYS A 470 8.47 26.06 -18.83
N ILE A 471 8.38 24.73 -18.74
CA ILE A 471 9.58 23.84 -18.77
C ILE A 471 9.82 23.20 -20.15
N ASN A 472 9.18 23.73 -21.21
CA ASN A 472 9.33 23.27 -22.60
C ASN A 472 8.99 21.79 -22.86
N LEU A 473 8.08 21.22 -22.09
CA LEU A 473 7.56 19.86 -22.31
C LEU A 473 6.45 19.82 -23.37
N ILE A 474 5.74 20.92 -23.64
CA ILE A 474 4.69 20.96 -24.65
C ILE A 474 5.22 21.39 -26.01
N GLU A 475 4.85 20.62 -27.03
CA GLU A 475 5.01 20.94 -28.44
C GLU A 475 3.63 21.17 -29.06
N LYS A 476 3.42 22.35 -29.66
CA LYS A 476 2.20 22.71 -30.39
C LYS A 476 2.44 22.55 -31.89
N LYS A 477 1.65 21.72 -32.57
CA LYS A 477 1.77 21.51 -34.02
C LYS A 477 0.82 22.37 -34.87
N SER A 478 -0.14 23.03 -34.26
CA SER A 478 -1.05 23.97 -34.93
C SER A 478 -1.61 24.96 -33.93
N ASP A 479 -2.15 26.09 -34.41
CA ASP A 479 -2.84 27.10 -33.61
C ASP A 479 -4.19 26.62 -33.04
N SER A 480 -4.72 25.48 -33.52
CA SER A 480 -5.85 24.79 -32.91
C SER A 480 -5.38 24.00 -31.70
N GLY A 481 -5.91 24.27 -30.51
CA GLY A 481 -5.51 23.65 -29.22
C GLY A 481 -5.53 22.13 -29.16
N ASP A 482 -6.05 21.46 -30.18
CA ASP A 482 -6.17 19.98 -30.25
C ASP A 482 -4.86 19.22 -30.58
N ALA A 483 -3.81 19.92 -31.03
CA ALA A 483 -2.56 19.31 -31.45
C ALA A 483 -1.38 19.56 -30.49
N GLN A 484 -1.67 19.47 -29.19
CA GLN A 484 -0.63 19.59 -28.16
C GLN A 484 -0.05 18.21 -27.82
N TYR A 485 1.28 18.14 -27.79
CA TYR A 485 2.02 16.93 -27.44
C TYR A 485 2.91 17.19 -26.22
N VAL A 486 2.98 16.23 -25.32
CA VAL A 486 3.91 16.24 -24.19
C VAL A 486 5.11 15.37 -24.52
N LYS A 487 6.29 15.97 -24.48
CA LYS A 487 7.57 15.31 -24.80
C LYS A 487 8.09 14.52 -23.61
N SER A 488 8.85 13.48 -23.89
CA SER A 488 9.66 12.80 -22.89
C SER A 488 10.71 13.74 -22.28
N THR A 489 10.98 13.58 -20.98
CA THR A 489 11.93 14.40 -20.21
C THR A 489 13.35 13.86 -20.18
N ILE A 490 13.66 12.84 -20.97
CA ILE A 490 15.00 12.25 -21.06
C ILE A 490 15.58 12.52 -22.42
#